data_16500f930fe49975cda127b49accc0f2
#
_entry.id   16500f930fe49975cda127b49accc0f2
#
_cell.length_a   1.000
_cell.length_b   1.000
_cell.length_c   1.000
_cell.angle_alpha   90.00
_cell.angle_beta   90.00
_cell.angle_gamma   90.00
#
_symmetry.space_group_name_H-M   'P 1'
#
loop_
_entity.id
_entity.type
_entity.pdbx_description
1 polymer ?
#
loop_
_entity_poly.entity_id
_entity_poly.type
_entity_poly.pdbx_seq_one_letter_code
_entity_poly.pdbx_strand_id
1 'polypeptide(L)'
;MSKPFIVDASVVVAWVHPAQATPETEAMLQAVSDGAVVAVPALWPLEVANALVSLTRRNRLTEDERAKALGWLRALPVKLDHEMASLGFTKLSELASEYTLSVYDAAYLELALRRKLPLGCKDGPLREAAKKAGVTLCS
;
A
#
# COMPACT_ATOMS: atom_id res chain seq x y z
N MET A 1 15.10 10.92 12.58
CA MET A 1 14.48 11.06 11.26
C MET A 1 13.77 9.78 10.87
N SER A 2 12.51 9.87 10.51
CA SER A 2 11.73 8.71 10.13
C SER A 2 12.16 8.19 8.76
N LYS A 3 12.29 6.88 8.63
CA LYS A 3 12.69 6.26 7.37
C LYS A 3 11.47 6.07 6.46
N PRO A 4 11.64 6.14 5.14
CA PRO A 4 10.55 5.84 4.22
C PRO A 4 10.15 4.37 4.30
N PHE A 5 8.91 4.09 3.99
CA PHE A 5 8.39 2.73 3.93
C PHE A 5 7.31 2.64 2.86
N ILE A 6 6.99 1.42 2.49
CA ILE A 6 5.97 1.15 1.47
C ILE A 6 4.69 0.69 2.17
N VAL A 7 3.55 1.18 1.72
CA VAL A 7 2.24 0.68 2.20
C VAL A 7 1.40 0.28 1.01
N ASP A 8 0.71 -0.84 1.11
CA ASP A 8 -0.26 -1.23 0.10
C ASP A 8 -1.61 -0.52 0.37
N ALA A 9 -2.55 -0.72 -0.52
CA ALA A 9 -3.85 -0.07 -0.40
C ALA A 9 -4.61 -0.49 0.86
N SER A 10 -4.43 -1.71 1.34
CA SER A 10 -5.16 -2.22 2.51
C SER A 10 -4.85 -1.43 3.78
N VAL A 11 -3.59 -1.04 3.96
CA VAL A 11 -3.18 -0.24 5.12
C VAL A 11 -3.78 1.17 5.03
N VAL A 12 -3.71 1.76 3.84
CA VAL A 12 -4.19 3.13 3.62
C VAL A 12 -5.70 3.22 3.79
N VAL A 13 -6.43 2.22 3.33
CA VAL A 13 -7.87 2.14 3.55
C VAL A 13 -8.17 2.09 5.06
N ALA A 14 -7.36 1.34 5.83
CA ALA A 14 -7.52 1.30 7.28
C ALA A 14 -7.30 2.67 7.94
N TRP A 15 -6.45 3.52 7.34
CA TRP A 15 -6.23 4.88 7.87
C TRP A 15 -7.46 5.76 7.72
N VAL A 16 -8.27 5.57 6.69
CA VAL A 16 -9.43 6.41 6.39
C VAL A 16 -10.78 5.74 6.69
N HIS A 17 -10.75 4.46 7.03
CA HIS A 17 -11.96 3.69 7.36
C HIS A 17 -11.73 2.98 8.69
N PRO A 18 -12.12 3.62 9.82
CA PRO A 18 -11.78 3.12 11.16
C PRO A 18 -12.19 1.68 11.46
N ALA A 19 -13.22 1.16 10.80
CA ALA A 19 -13.64 -0.23 11.00
C ALA A 19 -12.56 -1.24 10.60
N GLN A 20 -11.58 -0.84 9.80
CA GLN A 20 -10.49 -1.70 9.37
C GLN A 20 -9.17 -1.42 10.08
N ALA A 21 -9.15 -0.48 11.00
CA ALA A 21 -7.92 -0.11 11.73
C ALA A 21 -7.42 -1.24 12.60
N THR A 22 -6.10 -1.37 12.67
CA THR A 22 -5.42 -2.32 13.57
C THR A 22 -4.31 -1.56 14.29
N PRO A 23 -3.75 -2.11 15.40
CA PRO A 23 -2.59 -1.47 16.05
C PRO A 23 -1.42 -1.23 15.08
N GLU A 24 -1.19 -2.16 14.15
CA GLU A 24 -0.11 -2.05 13.17
C GLU A 24 -0.38 -0.92 12.17
N THR A 25 -1.61 -0.78 11.66
CA THR A 25 -1.94 0.31 10.74
C THR A 25 -1.88 1.66 11.43
N GLU A 26 -2.27 1.72 12.70
CA GLU A 26 -2.17 2.96 13.49
C GLU A 26 -0.72 3.36 13.74
N ALA A 27 0.16 2.38 14.02
CA ALA A 27 1.58 2.65 14.20
C ALA A 27 2.21 3.21 12.93
N MET A 28 1.83 2.68 11.76
CA MET A 28 2.32 3.19 10.47
C MET A 28 1.81 4.63 10.22
N LEU A 29 0.55 4.89 10.56
CA LEU A 29 0.01 6.24 10.43
C LEU A 29 0.75 7.22 11.34
N GLN A 30 1.07 6.81 12.56
CA GLN A 30 1.85 7.63 13.48
C GLN A 30 3.22 7.95 12.90
N ALA A 31 3.87 6.97 12.25
CA ALA A 31 5.16 7.21 11.60
C ALA A 31 5.06 8.30 10.53
N VAL A 32 3.98 8.31 9.75
CA VAL A 32 3.74 9.35 8.74
C VAL A 32 3.54 10.71 9.43
N SER A 33 2.78 10.75 10.52
CA SER A 33 2.60 11.97 11.31
C SER A 33 3.93 12.51 11.86
N ASP A 34 4.86 11.60 12.14
CA ASP A 34 6.19 11.95 12.65
C ASP A 34 7.18 12.27 11.52
N GLY A 35 6.73 12.34 10.29
CA GLY A 35 7.54 12.80 9.16
C GLY A 35 8.02 11.73 8.18
N ALA A 36 7.60 10.47 8.35
CA ALA A 36 7.99 9.43 7.39
C ALA A 36 7.31 9.66 6.03
N VAL A 37 8.05 9.36 4.97
CA VAL A 37 7.54 9.44 3.61
C VAL A 37 7.10 8.04 3.17
N VAL A 38 5.95 7.99 2.51
CA VAL A 38 5.42 6.73 1.96
C VAL A 38 5.87 6.61 0.50
N ALA A 39 6.52 5.49 0.15
CA ALA A 39 6.88 5.18 -1.22
C ALA A 39 5.93 4.09 -1.74
N VAL A 40 5.40 4.26 -2.95
CA VAL A 40 4.40 3.34 -3.49
C VAL A 40 4.55 3.21 -5.00
N PRO A 41 4.19 2.05 -5.57
CA PRO A 41 4.12 1.95 -7.02
C PRO A 41 3.00 2.83 -7.59
N ALA A 42 3.13 3.25 -8.84
CA ALA A 42 2.21 4.22 -9.46
C ALA A 42 0.75 3.72 -9.55
N LEU A 43 0.50 2.43 -9.39
CA LEU A 43 -0.87 1.92 -9.35
C LEU A 43 -1.61 2.22 -8.03
N TRP A 44 -0.87 2.60 -6.99
CA TRP A 44 -1.42 2.79 -5.66
C TRP A 44 -2.60 3.78 -5.60
N PRO A 45 -2.56 4.96 -6.22
CA PRO A 45 -3.72 5.86 -6.17
C PRO A 45 -4.98 5.23 -6.76
N LEU A 46 -4.80 4.43 -7.81
CA LEU A 46 -5.93 3.76 -8.46
C LEU A 46 -6.52 2.67 -7.58
N GLU A 47 -5.68 1.89 -6.92
CA GLU A 47 -6.15 0.84 -6.01
C GLU A 47 -6.87 1.45 -4.80
N VAL A 48 -6.31 2.49 -4.20
CA VAL A 48 -6.93 3.15 -3.05
C VAL A 48 -8.27 3.75 -3.45
N ALA A 49 -8.30 4.50 -4.56
CA ALA A 49 -9.54 5.09 -5.05
C ALA A 49 -10.61 4.04 -5.32
N ASN A 50 -10.23 2.94 -5.95
CA ASN A 50 -11.15 1.86 -6.26
C ASN A 50 -11.71 1.22 -4.98
N ALA A 51 -10.87 1.01 -3.97
CA ALA A 51 -11.31 0.47 -2.69
C ALA A 51 -12.34 1.39 -2.01
N LEU A 52 -12.11 2.70 -2.03
CA LEU A 52 -13.04 3.66 -1.43
C LEU A 52 -14.36 3.74 -2.20
N VAL A 53 -14.31 3.69 -3.53
CA VAL A 53 -15.52 3.63 -4.36
C VAL A 53 -16.31 2.35 -4.05
N SER A 54 -15.63 1.22 -3.93
CA SER A 54 -16.28 -0.05 -3.59
C SER A 54 -16.97 0.01 -2.23
N LEU A 55 -16.30 0.58 -1.22
CA LEU A 55 -16.89 0.75 0.11
C LEU A 55 -18.13 1.65 0.06
N THR A 56 -18.10 2.70 -0.76
CA THR A 56 -19.25 3.59 -0.92
C THR A 56 -20.42 2.85 -1.55
N ARG A 57 -20.18 2.05 -2.58
CA ARG A 57 -21.23 1.26 -3.23
C ARG A 57 -21.87 0.24 -2.29
N ARG A 58 -21.10 -0.27 -1.33
CA ARG A 58 -21.58 -1.23 -0.34
C ARG A 58 -22.15 -0.56 0.91
N ASN A 59 -22.34 0.75 0.87
CA ASN A 59 -22.87 1.53 1.98
C ASN A 59 -22.05 1.43 3.28
N ARG A 60 -20.74 1.20 3.13
CA ARG A 60 -19.79 1.18 4.24
C ARG A 60 -19.08 2.51 4.42
N LEU A 61 -19.22 3.42 3.47
CA LEU A 61 -18.61 4.74 3.45
C LEU A 61 -19.59 5.68 2.75
N THR A 62 -19.88 6.84 3.35
CA THR A 62 -20.74 7.83 2.69
C THR A 62 -19.95 8.60 1.62
N GLU A 63 -20.68 9.27 0.73
CA GLU A 63 -20.04 10.13 -0.29
C GLU A 63 -19.20 11.23 0.37
N ASP A 64 -19.69 11.82 1.46
CA ASP A 64 -18.97 12.85 2.21
C ASP A 64 -17.69 12.29 2.85
N GLU A 65 -17.79 11.12 3.46
CA GLU A 65 -16.63 10.46 4.05
C GLU A 65 -15.57 10.15 3.00
N ARG A 66 -16.00 9.67 1.84
CA ARG A 66 -15.08 9.40 0.74
C ARG A 66 -14.39 10.67 0.26
N ALA A 67 -15.15 11.76 0.08
CA ALA A 67 -14.59 13.03 -0.38
C ALA A 67 -13.53 13.54 0.60
N LYS A 68 -13.81 13.46 1.90
CA LYS A 68 -12.85 13.86 2.94
C LYS A 68 -11.61 12.99 2.92
N ALA A 69 -11.78 11.67 2.77
CA ALA A 69 -10.67 10.74 2.70
C ALA A 69 -9.77 11.05 1.51
N LEU A 70 -10.34 11.29 0.34
CA LEU A 70 -9.58 11.62 -0.86
C LEU A 70 -8.79 12.92 -0.70
N GLY A 71 -9.41 13.93 -0.06
CA GLY A 71 -8.72 15.19 0.23
C GLY A 71 -7.51 14.98 1.15
N TRP A 72 -7.69 14.18 2.19
CA TRP A 72 -6.63 13.86 3.14
C TRP A 72 -5.50 13.08 2.47
N LEU A 73 -5.87 12.08 1.64
CA LEU A 73 -4.89 11.26 0.93
C LEU A 73 -4.03 12.08 -0.03
N ARG A 74 -4.62 13.07 -0.71
CA ARG A 74 -3.85 13.94 -1.61
C ARG A 74 -2.82 14.78 -0.88
N ALA A 75 -3.02 15.00 0.41
CA ALA A 75 -2.08 15.80 1.22
C ALA A 75 -0.96 14.97 1.85
N LEU A 76 -1.01 13.63 1.73
CA LEU A 76 0.03 12.77 2.29
C LEU A 76 1.38 12.92 1.59
N PRO A 77 2.49 12.79 2.31
CA PRO A 77 3.82 12.83 1.71
C PRO A 77 4.12 11.50 1.00
N VAL A 78 3.61 11.35 -0.21
CA VAL A 78 3.71 10.12 -0.99
C VAL A 78 4.65 10.32 -2.17
N LYS A 79 5.55 9.36 -2.37
CA LYS A 79 6.44 9.33 -3.53
C LYS A 79 6.04 8.16 -4.42
N LEU A 80 5.61 8.45 -5.65
CA LEU A 80 5.20 7.43 -6.60
C LEU A 80 6.41 6.88 -7.36
N ASP A 81 6.46 5.56 -7.49
CA ASP A 81 7.44 4.89 -8.34
C ASP A 81 6.78 4.55 -9.68
N HIS A 82 7.31 5.11 -10.76
CA HIS A 82 6.76 4.94 -12.09
C HIS A 82 7.39 3.79 -12.88
N GLU A 83 8.43 3.14 -12.36
CA GLU A 83 9.10 2.04 -13.08
C GLU A 83 8.23 0.79 -13.18
N MET A 84 7.25 0.62 -12.33
CA MET A 84 6.42 -0.57 -12.30
C MET A 84 5.80 -0.91 -13.66
N ALA A 85 5.39 0.10 -14.42
CA ALA A 85 4.72 -0.13 -15.69
C ALA A 85 5.64 -0.80 -16.71
N SER A 86 6.91 -0.40 -16.74
CA SER A 86 7.90 -0.98 -17.64
C SER A 86 8.33 -2.40 -17.24
N LEU A 87 8.05 -2.80 -16.00
CA LEU A 87 8.44 -4.11 -15.47
C LEU A 87 7.33 -5.15 -15.56
N GLY A 88 6.14 -4.76 -16.04
CA GLY A 88 4.95 -5.62 -16.00
C GLY A 88 5.13 -6.96 -16.71
N PHE A 89 5.67 -6.95 -17.93
CA PHE A 89 5.82 -8.16 -18.73
C PHE A 89 7.09 -8.95 -18.41
N THR A 90 7.93 -8.43 -17.54
CA THR A 90 9.20 -9.09 -17.17
C THR A 90 9.21 -9.37 -15.67
N LYS A 91 9.83 -8.51 -14.86
CA LYS A 91 10.08 -8.75 -13.44
C LYS A 91 8.80 -8.98 -12.64
N LEU A 92 7.74 -8.22 -12.89
CA LEU A 92 6.50 -8.36 -12.13
C LEU A 92 5.80 -9.67 -12.44
N SER A 93 5.78 -10.07 -13.72
CA SER A 93 5.23 -11.36 -14.11
C SER A 93 5.97 -12.52 -13.44
N GLU A 94 7.30 -12.44 -13.38
CA GLU A 94 8.13 -13.45 -12.73
C GLU A 94 7.86 -13.54 -11.23
N LEU A 95 7.82 -12.40 -10.54
CA LEU A 95 7.55 -12.37 -9.10
C LEU A 95 6.14 -12.87 -8.78
N ALA A 96 5.16 -12.48 -9.59
CA ALA A 96 3.79 -12.93 -9.40
C ALA A 96 3.69 -14.45 -9.49
N SER A 97 4.38 -15.05 -10.47
CA SER A 97 4.42 -16.49 -10.63
C SER A 97 5.16 -17.18 -9.49
N GLU A 98 6.31 -16.65 -9.12
CA GLU A 98 7.17 -17.25 -8.08
C GLU A 98 6.48 -17.25 -6.71
N TYR A 99 5.81 -16.17 -6.35
CA TYR A 99 5.22 -16.01 -5.02
C TYR A 99 3.70 -16.18 -4.99
N THR A 100 3.10 -16.58 -6.09
CA THR A 100 1.65 -16.78 -6.21
C THR A 100 0.88 -15.51 -5.83
N LEU A 101 1.27 -14.40 -6.47
CA LEU A 101 0.68 -13.09 -6.27
C LEU A 101 -0.03 -12.61 -7.53
N SER A 102 -0.93 -11.66 -7.38
CA SER A 102 -1.35 -10.85 -8.53
C SER A 102 -0.14 -10.02 -8.98
N VAL A 103 -0.15 -9.57 -10.23
CA VAL A 103 0.88 -8.66 -10.74
C VAL A 103 0.86 -7.35 -9.95
N TYR A 104 -0.31 -6.93 -9.49
CA TYR A 104 -0.46 -5.72 -8.69
C TYR A 104 0.26 -5.85 -7.35
N ASP A 105 0.07 -6.96 -6.63
CA ASP A 105 0.78 -7.21 -5.38
C ASP A 105 2.29 -7.38 -5.63
N ALA A 106 2.66 -8.00 -6.75
CA ALA A 106 4.06 -8.14 -7.13
C ALA A 106 4.74 -6.79 -7.31
N ALA A 107 4.00 -5.74 -7.73
CA ALA A 107 4.56 -4.40 -7.86
C ALA A 107 5.04 -3.85 -6.51
N TYR A 108 4.30 -4.11 -5.45
CA TYR A 108 4.72 -3.71 -4.09
C TYR A 108 5.95 -4.49 -3.64
N LEU A 109 5.95 -5.78 -3.87
CA LEU A 109 7.07 -6.64 -3.49
C LEU A 109 8.35 -6.23 -4.25
N GLU A 110 8.22 -5.99 -5.55
CA GLU A 110 9.36 -5.58 -6.39
C GLU A 110 9.94 -4.25 -5.89
N LEU A 111 9.09 -3.28 -5.59
CA LEU A 111 9.54 -1.98 -5.10
C LEU A 111 10.29 -2.12 -3.79
N ALA A 112 9.77 -2.94 -2.88
CA ALA A 112 10.41 -3.19 -1.58
C ALA A 112 11.79 -3.84 -1.76
N LEU A 113 11.91 -4.81 -2.65
CA LEU A 113 13.17 -5.48 -2.94
C LEU A 113 14.17 -4.52 -3.60
N ARG A 114 13.74 -3.77 -4.59
CA ARG A 114 14.60 -2.87 -5.36
C ARG A 114 15.11 -1.70 -4.50
N ARG A 115 14.22 -1.11 -3.70
CA ARG A 115 14.56 0.05 -2.88
C ARG A 115 15.04 -0.33 -1.48
N LYS A 116 14.95 -1.60 -1.12
CA LYS A 116 15.33 -2.10 0.22
C LYS A 116 14.58 -1.36 1.33
N LEU A 117 13.27 -1.23 1.14
CA LEU A 117 12.40 -0.55 2.09
C LEU A 117 11.48 -1.56 2.79
N PRO A 118 11.09 -1.28 4.03
CA PRO A 118 10.09 -2.12 4.70
C PRO A 118 8.73 -1.95 4.05
N LEU A 119 7.93 -3.00 4.13
CA LEU A 119 6.60 -3.06 3.51
C LEU A 119 5.54 -3.18 4.58
N GLY A 120 4.57 -2.28 4.54
CA GLY A 120 3.37 -2.36 5.36
C GLY A 120 2.22 -2.94 4.55
N CYS A 121 1.70 -4.06 4.99
CA CYS A 121 0.50 -4.67 4.41
C CYS A 121 -0.22 -5.44 5.50
N LYS A 122 -1.54 -5.59 5.34
CA LYS A 122 -2.34 -6.41 6.23
C LYS A 122 -2.16 -7.88 5.85
N ASP A 123 -2.82 -8.78 6.57
CA ASP A 123 -2.71 -10.20 6.31
C ASP A 123 -3.07 -10.56 4.86
N GLY A 124 -2.42 -11.57 4.32
CA GLY A 124 -2.72 -12.06 2.98
C GLY A 124 -1.48 -12.49 2.21
N PRO A 125 -1.67 -12.82 0.92
CA PRO A 125 -0.58 -13.35 0.09
C PRO A 125 0.66 -12.44 0.00
N LEU A 126 0.46 -11.11 -0.07
CA LEU A 126 1.59 -10.18 -0.14
C LEU A 126 2.45 -10.24 1.12
N ARG A 127 1.83 -10.33 2.28
CA ARG A 127 2.56 -10.43 3.55
C ARG A 127 3.39 -11.71 3.60
N GLU A 128 2.81 -12.83 3.17
CA GLU A 128 3.53 -14.11 3.14
C GLU A 128 4.68 -14.09 2.14
N ALA A 129 4.45 -13.49 0.97
CA ALA A 129 5.50 -13.36 -0.03
C ALA A 129 6.66 -12.50 0.46
N ALA A 130 6.34 -11.39 1.15
CA ALA A 130 7.36 -10.50 1.72
C ALA A 130 8.25 -11.25 2.69
N LYS A 131 7.67 -12.07 3.57
CA LYS A 131 8.44 -12.89 4.51
C LYS A 131 9.37 -13.84 3.78
N LYS A 132 8.87 -14.56 2.77
CA LYS A 132 9.66 -15.51 2.00
C LYS A 132 10.78 -14.83 1.22
N ALA A 133 10.53 -13.64 0.71
CA ALA A 133 11.50 -12.90 -0.09
C ALA A 133 12.53 -12.14 0.75
N GLY A 134 12.38 -12.14 2.07
CA GLY A 134 13.31 -11.45 2.96
C GLY A 134 13.05 -9.95 3.08
N VAL A 135 11.85 -9.49 2.72
CA VAL A 135 11.46 -8.10 2.88
C VAL A 135 11.04 -7.86 4.33
N THR A 136 11.56 -6.79 4.94
CA THR A 136 11.19 -6.41 6.30
C THR A 136 9.75 -5.91 6.30
N LEU A 137 8.95 -6.43 7.22
CA LEU A 137 7.58 -5.95 7.40
C LEU A 137 7.53 -4.84 8.42
N CYS A 138 6.68 -3.85 8.18
CA CYS A 138 6.37 -2.83 9.18
C CYS A 138 5.56 -3.48 10.30
N SER A 139 5.90 -3.19 11.52
CA SER A 139 5.21 -3.73 12.70
C SER A 139 4.55 -2.64 13.50
#